data_126d0d0b0292debaf8f8b6a40f9d72f6
#
_entry.id   126d0d0b0292debaf8f8b6a40f9d72f6
#
_cell.length_a   1.000
_cell.length_b   1.000
_cell.length_c   1.000
_cell.angle_alpha   90.00
_cell.angle_beta   90.00
_cell.angle_gamma   90.00
#
_symmetry.space_group_name_H-M   'P 1'
#
loop_
_entity.id
_entity.type
_entity.pdbx_description
1 polymer ?
#
loop_
_entity_poly.entity_id
_entity_poly.type
_entity_poly.pdbx_seq_one_letter_code
_entity_poly.pdbx_strand_id
1 'polypeptide(L)'
;APLFLFCLVEGFVHTSNRKKYFFRVWVLAAPMGLLLFFMRYGGWLTRPDGFYPENSMLSTFVLLLLFYQGFEWIASRRASKVVLGLALVVFLVLWPQLAGRCTLLFPQTATVFGVLGYAVLPMMNFTGDLSLPVILVGLALYFAKRSRIAQVIALTVVSFGWHFVLVYL
;
A
#
# COMPACT_ATOMS: atom_id res chain seq x y z
N ALA A 1 12.11 2.67 -6.75
CA ALA A 1 11.05 1.98 -5.99
C ALA A 1 11.25 0.45 -5.87
N PRO A 2 11.65 -0.34 -6.90
CA PRO A 2 11.68 -1.81 -6.84
C PRO A 2 12.61 -2.37 -5.74
N LEU A 3 13.77 -1.77 -5.55
CA LEU A 3 14.74 -2.19 -4.52
C LEU A 3 14.14 -2.09 -3.09
N PHE A 4 13.42 -1.02 -2.81
CA PHE A 4 12.77 -0.84 -1.50
C PHE A 4 11.66 -1.86 -1.26
N LEU A 5 10.89 -2.23 -2.29
CA LEU A 5 9.88 -3.28 -2.21
C LEU A 5 10.52 -4.65 -1.92
N PHE A 6 11.66 -4.93 -2.56
CA PHE A 6 12.44 -6.13 -2.27
C PHE A 6 12.90 -6.15 -0.80
N CYS A 7 13.48 -5.06 -0.30
CA CYS A 7 13.90 -4.93 1.10
C CYS A 7 12.72 -5.09 2.07
N LEU A 8 11.53 -4.59 1.70
CA LEU A 8 10.32 -4.74 2.50
C LEU A 8 9.91 -6.20 2.65
N VAL A 9 9.90 -6.95 1.53
CA VAL A 9 9.59 -8.39 1.53
C VAL A 9 10.59 -9.17 2.37
N GLU A 10 11.89 -8.93 2.15
CA GLU A 10 12.95 -9.58 2.92
C GLU A 10 12.84 -9.27 4.43
N GLY A 11 12.61 -8.01 4.77
CA GLY A 11 12.39 -7.60 6.16
C GLY A 11 11.18 -8.30 6.78
N PHE A 12 10.07 -8.43 6.05
CA PHE A 12 8.88 -9.12 6.54
C PHE A 12 9.10 -10.64 6.72
N VAL A 13 9.81 -11.27 5.78
CA VAL A 13 10.06 -12.73 5.80
C VAL A 13 11.03 -13.11 6.91
N HIS A 14 12.09 -12.33 7.10
CA HIS A 14 13.17 -12.67 8.03
C HIS A 14 12.99 -12.07 9.44
N THR A 15 11.96 -11.24 9.67
CA THR A 15 11.72 -10.69 11.01
C THR A 15 11.14 -11.74 11.96
N SER A 16 11.67 -11.80 13.17
CA SER A 16 11.14 -12.64 14.26
C SER A 16 9.83 -12.08 14.83
N ASN A 17 9.60 -10.76 14.75
CA ASN A 17 8.42 -10.11 15.28
C ASN A 17 7.77 -9.18 14.24
N ARG A 18 6.83 -9.75 13.48
CA ARG A 18 6.10 -9.05 12.40
C ARG A 18 5.30 -7.85 12.90
N LYS A 19 4.72 -7.93 14.11
CA LYS A 19 3.99 -6.81 14.71
C LYS A 19 4.90 -5.62 14.97
N LYS A 20 6.09 -5.86 15.54
CA LYS A 20 7.09 -4.81 15.80
C LYS A 20 7.63 -4.22 14.50
N TYR A 21 7.83 -5.05 13.48
CA TYR A 21 8.26 -4.58 12.15
C TYR A 21 7.20 -3.69 11.50
N PHE A 22 5.94 -4.14 11.48
CA PHE A 22 4.82 -3.34 10.99
C PHE A 22 4.71 -2.00 11.73
N PHE A 23 4.74 -2.03 13.06
CA PHE A 23 4.61 -0.83 13.87
C PHE A 23 5.73 0.19 13.60
N ARG A 24 6.98 -0.25 13.40
CA ARG A 24 8.09 0.63 13.04
C ARG A 24 7.85 1.35 11.69
N VAL A 25 7.39 0.62 10.69
CA VAL A 25 7.09 1.21 9.38
C VAL A 25 5.89 2.16 9.50
N TRP A 26 4.85 1.77 10.23
CA TRP A 26 3.66 2.58 10.43
C TRP A 26 3.93 3.87 11.19
N VAL A 27 4.75 3.85 12.24
CA VAL A 27 5.14 5.04 13.01
C VAL A 27 5.92 6.05 12.17
N LEU A 28 6.62 5.60 11.13
CA LEU A 28 7.26 6.51 10.18
C LEU A 28 6.26 7.01 9.11
N ALA A 29 5.37 6.14 8.66
CA ALA A 29 4.40 6.46 7.61
C ALA A 29 3.32 7.42 8.08
N ALA A 30 2.76 7.22 9.28
CA ALA A 30 1.63 7.99 9.80
C ALA A 30 1.92 9.50 9.98
N PRO A 31 3.03 9.93 10.62
CA PRO A 31 3.37 11.34 10.71
C PRO A 31 3.65 11.97 9.34
N MET A 32 4.32 11.23 8.44
CA MET A 32 4.58 11.71 7.09
C MET A 32 3.28 11.88 6.30
N GLY A 33 2.35 10.93 6.43
CA GLY A 33 1.02 11.02 5.83
C GLY A 33 0.22 12.22 6.35
N LEU A 34 0.24 12.46 7.67
CA LEU A 34 -0.39 13.63 8.28
C LEU A 34 0.21 14.94 7.75
N LEU A 35 1.54 15.02 7.70
CA LEU A 35 2.22 16.20 7.18
C LEU A 35 1.81 16.48 5.75
N LEU A 36 1.80 15.49 4.88
CA LEU A 36 1.38 15.62 3.48
C LEU A 36 -0.10 16.02 3.37
N PHE A 37 -0.96 15.46 4.20
CA PHE A 37 -2.38 15.84 4.25
C PHE A 37 -2.55 17.33 4.59
N PHE A 38 -1.89 17.82 5.64
CA PHE A 38 -1.98 19.21 6.03
C PHE A 38 -1.36 20.17 5.00
N MET A 39 -0.24 19.78 4.40
CA MET A 39 0.39 20.59 3.32
C MET A 39 -0.52 20.68 2.10
N ARG A 40 -1.18 19.60 1.72
CA ARG A 40 -2.16 19.60 0.63
C ARG A 40 -3.37 20.45 0.98
N TYR A 41 -3.94 20.26 2.16
CA TYR A 41 -5.12 21.01 2.61
C TYR A 41 -4.85 22.50 2.79
N GLY A 42 -3.63 22.86 3.25
CA GLY A 42 -3.16 24.24 3.36
C GLY A 42 -2.70 24.89 2.05
N GLY A 43 -2.61 24.14 0.96
CA GLY A 43 -2.18 24.65 -0.35
C GLY A 43 -0.70 25.06 -0.42
N TRP A 44 0.13 24.71 0.56
CA TRP A 44 1.49 25.26 0.71
C TRP A 44 2.49 24.78 -0.35
N LEU A 45 2.28 23.61 -0.94
CA LEU A 45 3.16 23.05 -1.97
C LEU A 45 2.43 22.75 -3.28
N THR A 46 1.23 23.27 -3.45
CA THR A 46 0.47 23.07 -4.67
C THR A 46 0.98 24.03 -5.73
N ARG A 47 1.42 23.52 -6.88
CA ARG A 47 1.78 24.33 -8.04
C ARG A 47 0.52 24.92 -8.69
N PRO A 48 0.67 25.97 -9.52
CA PRO A 48 -0.46 26.53 -10.29
C PRO A 48 -1.16 25.53 -11.21
N ASP A 49 -0.46 24.46 -11.63
CA ASP A 49 -0.98 23.33 -12.41
C ASP A 49 -1.73 22.27 -11.58
N GLY A 50 -1.87 22.49 -10.26
CA GLY A 50 -2.52 21.57 -9.34
C GLY A 50 -1.63 20.42 -8.86
N PHE A 51 -0.38 20.33 -9.34
CA PHE A 51 0.56 19.31 -8.90
C PHE A 51 1.08 19.62 -7.50
N TYR A 52 1.14 18.60 -6.66
CA TYR A 52 1.82 18.65 -5.37
C TYR A 52 2.65 17.35 -5.17
N PRO A 53 3.77 17.43 -4.44
CA PRO A 53 4.63 16.25 -4.24
C PRO A 53 3.94 15.24 -3.32
N GLU A 54 3.52 14.11 -3.89
CA GLU A 54 3.07 12.94 -3.12
C GLU A 54 4.25 12.03 -2.85
N ASN A 55 4.67 11.93 -1.58
CA ASN A 55 5.59 10.88 -1.15
C ASN A 55 4.82 9.84 -0.34
N SER A 56 4.08 9.00 -1.03
CA SER A 56 3.23 7.97 -0.43
C SER A 56 3.92 6.60 -0.34
N MET A 57 5.24 6.52 -0.59
CA MET A 57 5.98 5.26 -0.60
C MET A 57 5.91 4.51 0.74
N LEU A 58 6.03 5.23 1.87
CA LEU A 58 5.89 4.64 3.20
C LEU A 58 4.47 4.10 3.44
N SER A 59 3.47 4.79 2.94
CA SER A 59 2.08 4.36 2.97
C SER A 59 1.86 3.07 2.16
N THR A 60 2.51 2.95 0.99
CA THR A 60 2.52 1.72 0.19
C THR A 60 3.12 0.55 0.99
N PHE A 61 4.19 0.80 1.75
CA PHE A 61 4.80 -0.24 2.58
C PHE A 61 3.87 -0.73 3.68
N VAL A 62 3.16 0.19 4.34
CA VAL A 62 2.15 -0.18 5.35
C VAL A 62 1.06 -1.04 4.73
N LEU A 63 0.53 -0.65 3.58
CA LEU A 63 -0.51 -1.39 2.86
C LEU A 63 -0.03 -2.78 2.44
N LEU A 64 1.18 -2.89 1.87
CA LEU A 64 1.77 -4.17 1.49
C LEU A 64 2.00 -5.10 2.68
N LEU A 65 2.47 -4.57 3.82
CA LEU A 65 2.64 -5.37 5.03
C LEU A 65 1.32 -5.93 5.55
N LEU A 66 0.22 -5.18 5.42
CA LEU A 66 -1.12 -5.66 5.76
C LEU A 66 -1.55 -6.77 4.80
N PHE A 67 -1.32 -6.63 3.49
CA PHE A 67 -1.58 -7.70 2.52
C PHE A 67 -0.77 -8.95 2.82
N TYR A 68 0.55 -8.82 3.08
CA TYR A 68 1.41 -9.96 3.41
C TYR A 68 0.92 -10.68 4.66
N GLN A 69 0.51 -9.94 5.69
CA GLN A 69 -0.06 -10.51 6.90
C GLN A 69 -1.39 -11.22 6.62
N GLY A 70 -2.25 -10.65 5.79
CA GLY A 70 -3.50 -11.26 5.34
C GLY A 70 -3.25 -12.60 4.63
N PHE A 71 -2.32 -12.63 3.67
CA PHE A 71 -1.96 -13.87 2.96
C PHE A 71 -1.32 -14.93 3.86
N GLU A 72 -0.49 -14.54 4.84
CA GLU A 72 0.03 -15.48 5.84
C GLU A 72 -1.09 -16.08 6.70
N TRP A 73 -2.12 -15.30 7.04
CA TRP A 73 -3.27 -15.81 7.77
C TRP A 73 -4.12 -16.74 6.90
N ILE A 74 -4.33 -16.43 5.62
CA ILE A 74 -5.04 -17.30 4.67
C ILE A 74 -4.28 -18.63 4.49
N ALA A 75 -2.96 -18.59 4.40
CA ALA A 75 -2.12 -19.78 4.30
C ALA A 75 -2.03 -20.59 5.60
N SER A 76 -2.60 -20.12 6.70
CA SER A 76 -2.57 -20.84 7.98
C SER A 76 -3.57 -22.00 7.98
N ARG A 77 -3.24 -23.06 8.73
CA ARG A 77 -4.15 -24.23 8.88
C ARG A 77 -5.33 -24.00 9.84
N ARG A 78 -5.44 -22.82 10.46
CA ARG A 78 -6.49 -22.49 11.44
C ARG A 78 -7.62 -21.75 10.74
N ALA A 79 -8.84 -22.28 10.73
CA ALA A 79 -10.00 -21.71 10.07
C ALA A 79 -10.26 -20.25 10.50
N SER A 80 -10.15 -19.92 11.79
CA SER A 80 -10.33 -18.54 12.28
C SER A 80 -9.34 -17.55 11.68
N LYS A 81 -8.07 -17.96 11.48
CA LYS A 81 -7.08 -17.10 10.84
C LYS A 81 -7.34 -16.94 9.35
N VAL A 82 -7.81 -17.99 8.67
CA VAL A 82 -8.18 -17.93 7.25
C VAL A 82 -9.30 -16.91 7.04
N VAL A 83 -10.36 -16.97 7.86
CA VAL A 83 -11.48 -16.03 7.80
C VAL A 83 -10.99 -14.59 8.05
N LEU A 84 -10.17 -14.38 9.09
CA LEU A 84 -9.60 -13.05 9.37
C LEU A 84 -8.70 -12.54 8.25
N GLY A 85 -7.90 -13.42 7.63
CA GLY A 85 -7.05 -13.06 6.50
C GLY A 85 -7.85 -12.66 5.27
N LEU A 86 -8.90 -13.42 4.94
CA LEU A 86 -9.82 -13.09 3.85
C LEU A 86 -10.54 -11.76 4.12
N ALA A 87 -11.08 -11.59 5.32
CA ALA A 87 -11.75 -10.35 5.71
C ALA A 87 -10.81 -9.14 5.60
N LEU A 88 -9.55 -9.27 6.04
CA LEU A 88 -8.55 -8.20 5.92
C LEU A 88 -8.27 -7.86 4.46
N VAL A 89 -8.00 -8.84 3.60
CA VAL A 89 -7.69 -8.60 2.18
C VAL A 89 -8.88 -7.96 1.46
N VAL A 90 -10.08 -8.48 1.66
CA VAL A 90 -11.32 -7.92 1.09
C VAL A 90 -11.55 -6.49 1.59
N PHE A 91 -11.36 -6.23 2.88
CA PHE A 91 -11.48 -4.91 3.46
C PHE A 91 -10.49 -3.92 2.83
N LEU A 92 -9.21 -4.29 2.67
CA LEU A 92 -8.20 -3.42 2.07
C LEU A 92 -8.53 -3.05 0.61
N VAL A 93 -9.09 -3.99 -0.14
CA VAL A 93 -9.51 -3.75 -1.54
C VAL A 93 -10.76 -2.85 -1.60
N LEU A 94 -11.72 -3.05 -0.70
CA LEU A 94 -12.98 -2.29 -0.68
C LEU A 94 -12.85 -0.93 0.03
N TRP A 95 -11.84 -0.75 0.87
CA TRP A 95 -11.66 0.45 1.69
C TRP A 95 -11.71 1.77 0.89
N PRO A 96 -10.98 1.94 -0.25
CA PRO A 96 -11.04 3.17 -1.03
C PRO A 96 -12.45 3.45 -1.57
N GLN A 97 -13.16 2.42 -1.99
CA GLN A 97 -14.52 2.54 -2.52
C GLN A 97 -15.53 2.89 -1.42
N LEU A 98 -15.40 2.26 -0.25
CA LEU A 98 -16.23 2.57 0.92
C LEU A 98 -16.01 4.02 1.37
N ALA A 99 -14.76 4.45 1.51
CA ALA A 99 -14.43 5.82 1.87
C ALA A 99 -14.97 6.82 0.84
N GLY A 100 -14.79 6.56 -0.45
CA GLY A 100 -15.32 7.40 -1.53
C GLY A 100 -16.86 7.51 -1.49
N ARG A 101 -17.57 6.40 -1.30
CA ARG A 101 -19.04 6.43 -1.18
C ARG A 101 -19.51 7.17 0.08
N CYS A 102 -18.83 6.95 1.21
CA CYS A 102 -19.16 7.67 2.43
C CYS A 102 -18.96 9.18 2.30
N THR A 103 -17.90 9.64 1.64
CA THR A 103 -17.66 11.07 1.40
C THR A 103 -18.66 11.68 0.42
N LEU A 104 -19.18 10.92 -0.55
CA LEU A 104 -20.23 11.37 -1.46
C LEU A 104 -21.58 11.52 -0.73
N LEU A 105 -21.94 10.58 0.15
CA LEU A 105 -23.18 10.63 0.91
C LEU A 105 -23.14 11.64 2.06
N PHE A 106 -21.98 11.81 2.67
CA PHE A 106 -21.76 12.67 3.84
C PHE A 106 -20.51 13.54 3.62
N PRO A 107 -20.60 14.66 2.88
CA PRO A 107 -19.45 15.51 2.55
C PRO A 107 -18.66 16.02 3.76
N GLN A 108 -19.31 16.19 4.90
CA GLN A 108 -18.67 16.57 6.17
C GLN A 108 -17.65 15.54 6.68
N THR A 109 -17.71 14.30 6.21
CA THR A 109 -16.77 13.24 6.60
C THR A 109 -15.51 13.21 5.74
N ALA A 110 -15.42 14.02 4.69
CA ALA A 110 -14.30 14.02 3.74
C ALA A 110 -12.96 14.26 4.43
N THR A 111 -12.89 15.20 5.36
CA THR A 111 -11.67 15.49 6.14
C THR A 111 -11.26 14.28 6.99
N VAL A 112 -12.22 13.62 7.64
CA VAL A 112 -11.94 12.45 8.49
C VAL A 112 -11.41 11.30 7.65
N PHE A 113 -12.07 10.96 6.53
CA PHE A 113 -11.58 9.91 5.62
C PHE A 113 -10.26 10.29 4.96
N GLY A 114 -10.03 11.57 4.68
CA GLY A 114 -8.75 12.08 4.21
C GLY A 114 -7.63 11.80 5.22
N VAL A 115 -7.79 12.23 6.48
CA VAL A 115 -6.81 11.97 7.54
C VAL A 115 -6.59 10.47 7.75
N LEU A 116 -7.67 9.68 7.80
CA LEU A 116 -7.56 8.22 7.93
C LEU A 116 -6.79 7.60 6.78
N GLY A 117 -7.06 8.01 5.53
CA GLY A 117 -6.40 7.49 4.33
C GLY A 117 -4.93 7.88 4.20
N TYR A 118 -4.56 9.07 4.69
CA TYR A 118 -3.17 9.52 4.64
C TYR A 118 -2.33 8.99 5.82
N ALA A 119 -2.89 8.92 7.01
CA ALA A 119 -2.13 8.65 8.22
C ALA A 119 -2.29 7.24 8.79
N VAL A 120 -3.50 6.68 8.76
CA VAL A 120 -3.79 5.44 9.50
C VAL A 120 -3.81 4.24 8.60
N LEU A 121 -4.65 4.27 7.58
CA LEU A 121 -4.87 3.17 6.64
C LEU A 121 -4.82 3.69 5.21
N PRO A 122 -3.68 3.58 4.53
CA PRO A 122 -3.51 4.08 3.18
C PRO A 122 -4.53 3.51 2.20
N MET A 123 -5.02 4.36 1.31
CA MET A 123 -5.97 3.97 0.27
C MET A 123 -5.22 3.64 -1.02
N MET A 124 -5.59 2.52 -1.65
CA MET A 124 -5.08 2.19 -2.98
C MET A 124 -5.59 3.20 -4.00
N ASN A 125 -4.68 3.70 -4.84
CA ASN A 125 -5.00 4.59 -5.95
C ASN A 125 -4.62 3.93 -7.29
N PHE A 126 -5.14 4.45 -8.39
CA PHE A 126 -4.73 4.03 -9.74
C PHE A 126 -3.49 4.77 -10.24
N THR A 127 -3.16 5.90 -9.63
CA THR A 127 -2.03 6.77 -9.99
C THR A 127 -1.14 7.03 -8.78
N GLY A 128 0.15 7.31 -9.03
CA GLY A 128 1.13 7.62 -7.99
C GLY A 128 1.77 6.41 -7.31
N ASP A 129 2.41 6.62 -6.19
CA ASP A 129 3.19 5.59 -5.47
C ASP A 129 2.34 4.51 -4.79
N LEU A 130 1.07 4.82 -4.46
CA LEU A 130 0.06 3.87 -3.96
C LEU A 130 -0.71 3.17 -5.09
N SER A 131 -0.18 3.27 -6.31
CA SER A 131 -0.85 2.72 -7.48
C SER A 131 -0.89 1.20 -7.48
N LEU A 132 -1.94 0.67 -8.08
CA LEU A 132 -2.13 -0.76 -8.27
C LEU A 132 -0.88 -1.49 -8.81
N PRO A 133 -0.14 -0.95 -9.80
CA PRO A 133 1.09 -1.60 -10.30
C PRO A 133 2.18 -1.77 -9.24
N VAL A 134 2.41 -0.76 -8.41
CA VAL A 134 3.44 -0.84 -7.35
C VAL A 134 3.05 -1.90 -6.32
N ILE A 135 1.76 -1.99 -6.01
CA ILE A 135 1.22 -3.03 -5.13
C ILE A 135 1.37 -4.41 -5.76
N LEU A 136 1.07 -4.56 -7.06
CA LEU A 136 1.23 -5.82 -7.78
C LEU A 136 2.69 -6.27 -7.82
N VAL A 137 3.65 -5.35 -8.04
CA VAL A 137 5.09 -5.67 -7.94
C VAL A 137 5.43 -6.16 -6.54
N GLY A 138 4.99 -5.47 -5.49
CA GLY A 138 5.22 -5.87 -4.11
C GLY A 138 4.64 -7.26 -3.79
N LEU A 139 3.43 -7.55 -4.26
CA LEU A 139 2.79 -8.86 -4.10
C LEU A 139 3.51 -9.95 -4.90
N ALA A 140 3.91 -9.68 -6.15
CA ALA A 140 4.66 -10.62 -6.97
C ALA A 140 5.99 -11.01 -6.31
N LEU A 141 6.73 -10.04 -5.77
CA LEU A 141 7.94 -10.28 -4.99
C LEU A 141 7.67 -11.13 -3.74
N TYR A 142 6.57 -10.87 -3.04
CA TYR A 142 6.18 -11.65 -1.86
C TYR A 142 5.85 -13.10 -2.22
N PHE A 143 5.10 -13.37 -3.28
CA PHE A 143 4.81 -14.74 -3.71
C PHE A 143 6.04 -15.47 -4.23
N ALA A 144 6.98 -14.74 -4.83
CA ALA A 144 8.28 -15.27 -5.28
C ALA A 144 9.34 -15.41 -4.17
N LYS A 145 9.00 -15.14 -2.90
CA LYS A 145 9.93 -15.06 -1.75
C LYS A 145 10.83 -16.30 -1.53
N ARG A 146 10.46 -17.45 -2.09
CA ARG A 146 11.22 -18.71 -1.92
C ARG A 146 12.41 -18.85 -2.87
N SER A 147 12.46 -18.09 -3.97
CA SER A 147 13.50 -18.19 -4.99
C SER A 147 13.94 -16.81 -5.46
N ARG A 148 15.24 -16.55 -5.35
CA ARG A 148 15.85 -15.28 -5.83
C ARG A 148 15.62 -15.08 -7.33
N ILE A 149 15.76 -16.16 -8.11
CA ILE A 149 15.51 -16.14 -9.57
C ILE A 149 14.06 -15.76 -9.84
N ALA A 150 13.10 -16.38 -9.13
CA ALA A 150 11.69 -16.05 -9.28
C ALA A 150 11.38 -14.59 -8.91
N GLN A 151 12.04 -14.03 -7.88
CA GLN A 151 11.90 -12.62 -7.52
C GLN A 151 12.40 -11.68 -8.64
N VAL A 152 13.56 -11.98 -9.22
CA VAL A 152 14.11 -11.20 -10.34
C VAL A 152 13.20 -11.29 -11.56
N ILE A 153 12.73 -12.48 -11.92
CA ILE A 153 11.79 -12.69 -13.03
C ILE A 153 10.48 -11.93 -12.76
N ALA A 154 9.89 -12.07 -11.58
CA ALA A 154 8.66 -11.38 -11.22
C ALA A 154 8.81 -9.86 -11.30
N LEU A 155 9.91 -9.32 -10.77
CA LEU A 155 10.22 -7.90 -10.86
C LEU A 155 10.33 -7.42 -12.31
N THR A 156 11.08 -8.16 -13.13
CA THR A 156 11.30 -7.82 -14.54
C THR A 156 9.99 -7.87 -15.31
N VAL A 157 9.25 -8.98 -15.22
CA VAL A 157 8.00 -9.19 -15.97
C VAL A 157 6.95 -8.15 -15.60
N VAL A 158 6.73 -7.89 -14.31
CA VAL A 158 5.71 -6.93 -13.89
C VAL A 158 6.11 -5.49 -14.24
N SER A 159 7.40 -5.13 -14.07
CA SER A 159 7.88 -3.78 -14.38
C SER A 159 7.87 -3.50 -15.89
N PHE A 160 8.34 -4.44 -16.71
CA PHE A 160 8.28 -4.30 -18.18
C PHE A 160 6.85 -4.36 -18.72
N GLY A 161 6.05 -5.32 -18.23
CA GLY A 161 4.65 -5.44 -18.65
C GLY A 161 3.86 -4.17 -18.37
N TRP A 162 4.05 -3.58 -17.18
CA TRP A 162 3.40 -2.31 -16.85
C TRP A 162 3.89 -1.14 -17.73
N HIS A 163 5.19 -1.05 -17.96
CA HIS A 163 5.73 0.00 -18.82
C HIS A 163 5.24 -0.13 -20.26
N PHE A 164 5.14 -1.37 -20.75
CA PHE A 164 4.58 -1.65 -22.07
C PHE A 164 3.10 -1.23 -22.16
N VAL A 165 2.29 -1.54 -21.14
CA VAL A 165 0.88 -1.12 -21.09
C VAL A 165 0.74 0.40 -21.12
N LEU A 166 1.57 1.13 -20.34
CA LEU A 166 1.52 2.60 -20.28
C LEU A 166 1.96 3.29 -21.59
N VAL A 167 2.84 2.66 -22.38
CA VAL A 167 3.38 3.27 -23.61
C VAL A 167 2.52 2.96 -24.82
N TYR A 168 1.84 1.79 -24.86
CA TYR A 168 1.15 1.30 -26.05
C TYR A 168 -0.38 1.22 -25.91
N LEU A 169 -0.95 1.45 -24.76
CA LEU A 169 -2.39 1.55 -24.52
C LEU A 169 -2.80 2.91 -23.94
#